data_4aebc86c5030f845aee08d635ec0c9c5
#
_entry.id   4aebc86c5030f845aee08d635ec0c9c5
#
_cell.length_a   1.000
_cell.length_b   1.000
_cell.length_c   1.000
_cell.angle_alpha   90.00
_cell.angle_beta   90.00
_cell.angle_gamma   90.00
#
_symmetry.space_group_name_H-M   'P 1'
#
loop_
_entity.id
_entity.type
_entity.pdbx_description
1 polymer ?
#
loop_
_entity_poly.entity_id
_entity_poly.type
_entity_poly.pdbx_seq_one_letter_code
_entity_poly.pdbx_strand_id
1 'polypeptide(L)' 'MYTFLVILAVITAVLLAIVVLIQESKGGGLASNV' A
#
# COMPACT_ATOMS: atom_id res chain seq x y z
N MET A 1 22.96 8.14 4.95
CA MET A 1 21.98 8.37 5.87
C MET A 1 20.65 8.65 5.28
N TYR A 2 20.56 9.65 4.41
CA TYR A 2 19.29 9.96 3.79
C TYR A 2 18.86 8.82 2.89
N THR A 3 19.80 8.11 2.33
CA THR A 3 19.49 7.01 1.42
C THR A 3 18.66 5.95 2.14
N PHE A 4 18.99 5.70 3.37
CA PHE A 4 18.27 4.70 4.12
C PHE A 4 16.81 5.11 4.29
N LEU A 5 16.59 6.38 4.59
CA LEU A 5 15.25 6.88 4.76
C LEU A 5 14.46 6.81 3.45
N VAL A 6 15.11 7.10 2.36
CA VAL A 6 14.45 7.07 1.07
C VAL A 6 14.04 5.64 0.72
N ILE A 7 14.90 4.70 0.99
CA ILE A 7 14.60 3.31 0.68
C ILE A 7 13.41 2.84 1.51
N LEU A 8 13.39 3.20 2.77
CA LEU A 8 12.29 2.83 3.63
C LEU A 8 10.99 3.43 3.12
N ALA A 9 11.04 4.66 2.70
CA ALA A 9 9.86 5.34 2.21
C ALA A 9 9.33 4.67 0.95
N VAL A 10 10.23 4.27 0.06
CA VAL A 10 9.82 3.64 -1.17
C VAL A 10 9.20 2.27 -0.88
N ILE A 11 9.80 1.51 -0.01
CA ILE A 11 9.28 0.20 0.32
C ILE A 11 7.89 0.33 0.92
N THR A 12 7.72 1.26 1.82
CA THR A 12 6.43 1.47 2.45
C THR A 12 5.38 1.87 1.41
N ALA A 13 5.76 2.72 0.50
CA ALA A 13 4.82 3.17 -0.52
C ALA A 13 4.38 2.02 -1.41
N VAL A 14 5.32 1.16 -1.76
CA VAL A 14 4.99 0.03 -2.62
C VAL A 14 4.07 -0.93 -1.89
N LEU A 15 4.35 -1.17 -0.63
CA LEU A 15 3.50 -2.06 0.15
C LEU A 15 2.09 -1.53 0.26
N LEU A 16 1.97 -0.24 0.50
CA LEU A 16 0.66 0.37 0.60
C LEU A 16 -0.08 0.29 -0.72
N ALA A 17 0.62 0.49 -1.81
CA ALA A 17 -0.02 0.43 -3.11
C ALA A 17 -0.54 -0.98 -3.38
N ILE A 18 0.22 -1.98 -3.01
CA ILE A 18 -0.20 -3.35 -3.23
C ILE A 18 -1.44 -3.66 -2.39
N VAL A 19 -1.43 -3.23 -1.15
CA VAL A 19 -2.56 -3.47 -0.27
C VAL A 19 -3.81 -2.81 -0.82
N VAL A 20 -3.69 -1.60 -1.28
CA VAL A 20 -4.82 -0.88 -1.83
C VAL A 20 -5.35 -1.58 -3.06
N LEU A 21 -4.47 -2.07 -3.91
CA LEU A 21 -4.88 -2.76 -5.10
C LEU A 21 -5.64 -4.03 -4.76
N ILE A 22 -5.16 -4.75 -3.80
CA ILE A 22 -5.81 -5.98 -3.42
C ILE A 22 -7.19 -5.70 -2.86
N GLN A 23 -7.30 -4.68 -2.05
CA GLN A 23 -8.57 -4.36 -1.47
C GLN A 23 -9.57 -3.92 -2.52
N GLU A 24 -9.12 -3.14 -3.46
CA GLU A 24 -9.99 -2.68 -4.50
C GLU A 24 -10.40 -3.82 -5.39
N SER A 25 -9.49 -4.71 -5.63
CA SER A 25 -9.74 -5.82 -6.50
C SER A 25 -10.81 -6.72 -5.92
N LYS A 26 -10.94 -6.74 -4.64
CA LYS A 26 -11.92 -7.54 -4.01
C LYS A 26 -13.32 -6.96 -4.14
N GLY A 27 -13.44 -5.98 -4.86
CA GLY A 27 -14.74 -5.44 -5.15
C GLY A 27 -15.37 -4.62 -4.09
N GLY A 28 -14.95 -3.51 -3.95
CA GLY A 28 -15.57 -2.69 -3.00
C GLY A 28 -14.74 -2.38 -1.83
N GLY A 29 -13.72 -2.98 -1.71
CA GLY A 29 -12.81 -2.67 -0.69
C GLY A 29 -13.47 -2.59 0.66
N LEU A 30 -13.16 -1.55 1.36
CA LEU A 30 -13.58 -1.40 2.64
C LEU A 30 -15.03 -1.33 2.74
N ALA A 31 -15.60 -0.69 1.85
CA ALA A 31 -17.00 -0.54 1.92
C ALA A 31 -17.66 -1.85 1.90
N SER A 32 -17.20 -2.69 1.09
CA SER A 32 -17.81 -3.95 0.98
C SER A 32 -17.59 -4.77 2.18
N ASN A 33 -16.51 -4.52 2.81
CA ASN A 33 -16.18 -5.25 3.91
C ASN A 33 -17.20 -5.17 4.95
N VAL A 34 -17.79 -4.12 5.04
CA VAL A 34 -18.78 -3.94 6.06
C VAL A 34 -20.03 -4.70 5.80
#